data_0a6e73fe1a0a3b1fc2bcf22bbe50de36
#
_entry.id   0a6e73fe1a0a3b1fc2bcf22bbe50de36
#
_cell.length_a   1.000
_cell.length_b   1.000
_cell.length_c   1.000
_cell.angle_alpha   90.00
_cell.angle_beta   90.00
_cell.angle_gamma   90.00
#
_symmetry.space_group_name_H-M   'P 1'
#
loop_
_entity.id
_entity.type
_entity.pdbx_description
1 polymer ?
#
loop_
_entity_poly.entity_id
_entity_poly.type
_entity_poly.pdbx_seq_one_letter_code
_entity_poly.pdbx_strand_id
1 'polypeptide(L)'
;MSGADGVLLREIVAYLDDFLRVREVPDDPGAQNGLQVENSGTVGSIVAAVDASQATIDGVIAEELEVGPAEGGPPLILVHHGLLWDGNVAVTGRRYRRLSALLEHDIALYSAHIPLDIHPVVGNNAVLAERLGIPVEGWFGNARGIPIGVWGHAPAALAHRDTLRAELGRAVGTPPPGPLLIAGGPERVTRVGIISGAAGSMVAAARDAGLDTFITGEGAHHTYFDAAEWGINLLYAGHYATETLGVQALASHLSDRFDLPWDFHDHPTGL
;
A
#
# COMPACT_ATOMS: atom_id res chain seq x y z
N MET A 1 13.97 -1.46 30.59
CA MET A 1 13.20 -2.60 31.09
C MET A 1 11.80 -2.44 30.54
N SER A 2 11.63 -2.81 29.29
CA SER A 2 10.34 -2.97 28.62
C SER A 2 10.23 -4.47 28.37
N GLY A 3 9.44 -5.13 29.18
CA GLY A 3 9.25 -6.55 28.98
C GLY A 3 7.85 -6.87 29.25
N ALA A 4 7.20 -7.78 28.89
CA ALA A 4 6.02 -8.49 29.35
C ALA A 4 4.65 -7.82 29.24
N ASP A 5 4.52 -6.52 29.23
CA ASP A 5 3.22 -5.87 29.06
C ASP A 5 3.12 -5.27 27.65
N GLY A 6 2.29 -5.85 26.76
CA GLY A 6 2.08 -5.36 25.39
C GLY A 6 1.65 -3.89 25.35
N VAL A 7 1.69 -3.30 24.18
CA VAL A 7 1.25 -1.92 23.96
C VAL A 7 -0.27 -1.88 23.89
N LEU A 8 -0.89 -0.87 24.51
CA LEU A 8 -2.34 -0.72 24.44
C LEU A 8 -2.79 -0.44 23.01
N LEU A 9 -3.72 -1.24 22.49
CA LEU A 9 -4.28 -1.08 21.14
C LEU A 9 -4.76 0.36 20.88
N ARG A 10 -5.45 0.98 21.87
CA ARG A 10 -5.94 2.35 21.76
C ARG A 10 -4.83 3.39 21.56
N GLU A 11 -3.62 3.14 22.07
CA GLU A 11 -2.49 4.06 21.91
C GLU A 11 -1.92 3.97 20.49
N ILE A 12 -1.80 2.75 19.96
CA ILE A 12 -1.38 2.51 18.56
C ILE A 12 -2.42 3.12 17.61
N VAL A 13 -3.71 2.87 17.83
CA VAL A 13 -4.80 3.40 16.99
C VAL A 13 -4.82 4.93 17.00
N ALA A 14 -4.75 5.55 18.18
CA ALA A 14 -4.73 7.00 18.27
C ALA A 14 -3.53 7.61 17.57
N TYR A 15 -2.38 6.98 17.68
CA TYR A 15 -1.18 7.39 16.95
C TYR A 15 -1.34 7.26 15.43
N LEU A 16 -1.84 6.11 14.95
CA LEU A 16 -2.05 5.85 13.52
C LEU A 16 -3.07 6.82 12.90
N ASP A 17 -4.18 7.05 13.61
CA ASP A 17 -5.24 7.97 13.15
C ASP A 17 -4.70 9.39 12.96
N ASP A 18 -3.83 9.86 13.85
CA ASP A 18 -3.19 11.18 13.78
C ASP A 18 -2.09 11.20 12.72
N PHE A 19 -1.18 10.22 12.74
CA PHE A 19 -0.04 10.12 11.84
C PHE A 19 -0.45 10.05 10.37
N LEU A 20 -1.46 9.23 10.06
CA LEU A 20 -1.99 9.05 8.71
C LEU A 20 -3.10 10.08 8.38
N ARG A 21 -3.57 10.87 9.35
CA ARG A 21 -4.64 11.85 9.19
C ARG A 21 -5.92 11.21 8.63
N VAL A 22 -6.28 10.02 9.11
CA VAL A 22 -7.36 9.21 8.53
C VAL A 22 -8.72 9.90 8.51
N ARG A 23 -8.95 10.86 9.41
CA ARG A 23 -10.21 11.64 9.50
C ARG A 23 -10.25 12.82 8.54
N GLU A 24 -9.10 13.25 8.00
CA GLU A 24 -8.97 14.43 7.16
C GLU A 24 -8.84 14.05 5.68
N VAL A 25 -8.26 12.88 5.40
CA VAL A 25 -8.03 12.40 4.02
C VAL A 25 -9.31 11.77 3.49
N PRO A 26 -9.93 12.32 2.43
CA PRO A 26 -11.11 11.73 1.82
C PRO A 26 -10.78 10.43 1.10
N ASP A 27 -11.63 9.43 1.28
CA ASP A 27 -11.46 8.12 0.67
C ASP A 27 -12.79 7.51 0.21
N ASP A 28 -12.74 6.31 -0.37
CA ASP A 28 -13.93 5.52 -0.65
C ASP A 28 -14.65 5.17 0.66
N PRO A 29 -15.97 5.33 0.75
CA PRO A 29 -16.71 4.95 1.95
C PRO A 29 -16.52 3.48 2.36
N GLY A 30 -16.18 2.60 1.41
CA GLY A 30 -15.86 1.19 1.67
C GLY A 30 -14.49 0.97 2.29
N ALA A 31 -13.55 1.89 2.15
CA ALA A 31 -12.20 1.76 2.71
C ALA A 31 -12.23 1.67 4.25
N GLN A 32 -13.14 2.43 4.89
CA GLN A 32 -13.30 2.43 6.35
C GLN A 32 -11.95 2.52 7.06
N ASN A 33 -11.14 3.56 6.72
CA ASN A 33 -9.82 3.75 7.30
C ASN A 33 -9.88 3.82 8.83
N GLY A 34 -8.89 3.21 9.50
CA GLY A 34 -8.82 3.10 10.95
C GLY A 34 -8.99 1.67 11.45
N LEU A 35 -9.26 1.53 12.75
CA LEU A 35 -9.51 0.24 13.38
C LEU A 35 -10.84 -0.35 12.88
N GLN A 36 -10.78 -1.54 12.30
CA GLN A 36 -11.96 -2.25 11.78
C GLN A 36 -12.41 -3.40 12.67
N VAL A 37 -11.47 -4.03 13.39
CA VAL A 37 -11.75 -5.10 14.37
C VAL A 37 -10.88 -4.85 15.60
N GLU A 38 -11.53 -4.77 16.77
CA GLU A 38 -10.86 -4.67 18.05
C GLU A 38 -10.45 -6.06 18.58
N ASN A 39 -9.45 -6.07 19.47
CA ASN A 39 -9.12 -7.22 20.30
C ASN A 39 -9.30 -6.92 21.79
N SER A 40 -8.77 -7.76 22.68
CA SER A 40 -8.87 -7.57 24.15
C SER A 40 -8.16 -6.32 24.69
N GLY A 41 -7.46 -5.56 23.85
CA GLY A 41 -6.94 -4.22 24.15
C GLY A 41 -5.43 -4.09 24.25
N THR A 42 -4.67 -5.17 24.03
CA THR A 42 -3.19 -5.16 23.98
C THR A 42 -2.69 -5.72 22.64
N VAL A 43 -1.51 -5.29 22.23
CA VAL A 43 -0.81 -5.73 21.02
C VAL A 43 0.61 -6.13 21.37
N GLY A 44 1.01 -7.35 20.99
CA GLY A 44 2.37 -7.88 21.19
C GLY A 44 3.22 -7.84 19.93
N SER A 45 2.59 -7.79 18.74
CA SER A 45 3.30 -7.74 17.45
C SER A 45 2.46 -7.04 16.37
N ILE A 46 3.11 -6.67 15.27
CA ILE A 46 2.47 -6.07 14.11
C ILE A 46 2.66 -7.02 12.92
N VAL A 47 1.58 -7.30 12.21
CA VAL A 47 1.64 -8.08 10.97
C VAL A 47 1.14 -7.21 9.81
N ALA A 48 2.03 -6.84 8.90
CA ALA A 48 1.69 -6.09 7.71
C ALA A 48 1.23 -7.01 6.58
N ALA A 49 0.20 -6.61 5.84
CA ALA A 49 -0.21 -7.24 4.59
C ALA A 49 -0.89 -6.21 3.68
N VAL A 50 -1.02 -6.50 2.38
CA VAL A 50 -1.78 -5.60 1.49
C VAL A 50 -3.27 -5.76 1.74
N ASP A 51 -3.77 -7.00 1.80
CA ASP A 51 -5.20 -7.31 1.83
C ASP A 51 -5.63 -8.03 3.10
N ALA A 52 -6.76 -7.65 3.69
CA ALA A 52 -7.45 -8.42 4.73
C ALA A 52 -8.16 -9.64 4.12
N SER A 53 -7.38 -10.50 3.47
CA SER A 53 -7.88 -11.72 2.84
C SER A 53 -8.05 -12.85 3.87
N GLN A 54 -8.81 -13.91 3.52
CA GLN A 54 -8.84 -15.11 4.36
C GLN A 54 -7.46 -15.74 4.47
N ALA A 55 -6.69 -15.77 3.36
CA ALA A 55 -5.33 -16.31 3.36
C ALA A 55 -4.39 -15.57 4.30
N THR A 56 -4.49 -14.22 4.34
CA THR A 56 -3.73 -13.41 5.30
C THR A 56 -4.07 -13.77 6.74
N ILE A 57 -5.35 -13.81 7.07
CA ILE A 57 -5.83 -14.09 8.44
C ILE A 57 -5.43 -15.51 8.86
N ASP A 58 -5.66 -16.51 7.99
CA ASP A 58 -5.31 -17.91 8.27
C ASP A 58 -3.79 -18.09 8.41
N GLY A 59 -2.99 -17.35 7.62
CA GLY A 59 -1.54 -17.35 7.70
C GLY A 59 -1.03 -16.82 9.05
N VAL A 60 -1.54 -15.69 9.50
CA VAL A 60 -1.21 -15.10 10.81
C VAL A 60 -1.57 -16.06 11.95
N ILE A 61 -2.77 -16.66 11.90
CA ILE A 61 -3.22 -17.63 12.91
C ILE A 61 -2.31 -18.88 12.92
N ALA A 62 -1.95 -19.39 11.75
CA ALA A 62 -1.07 -20.55 11.64
C ALA A 62 0.32 -20.29 12.24
N GLU A 63 0.88 -19.12 12.00
CA GLU A 63 2.17 -18.72 12.55
C GLU A 63 2.09 -18.58 14.09
N GLU A 64 1.05 -17.94 14.62
CA GLU A 64 0.84 -17.84 16.06
C GLU A 64 0.67 -19.21 16.76
N LEU A 65 0.00 -20.14 16.08
CA LEU A 65 -0.14 -21.50 16.60
C LEU A 65 1.18 -22.29 16.57
N GLU A 66 2.08 -21.99 15.64
CA GLU A 66 3.37 -22.66 15.50
C GLU A 66 4.43 -22.09 16.46
N VAL A 67 4.55 -20.76 16.55
CA VAL A 67 5.60 -20.09 17.36
C VAL A 67 5.11 -19.71 18.76
N GLY A 68 3.79 -19.68 18.97
CA GLY A 68 3.15 -19.10 20.15
C GLY A 68 2.95 -17.58 20.04
N PRO A 69 2.04 -17.02 20.85
CA PRO A 69 1.78 -15.59 20.85
C PRO A 69 3.04 -14.81 21.26
N ALA A 70 3.26 -13.65 20.65
CA ALA A 70 4.33 -12.75 21.03
C ALA A 70 4.24 -12.35 22.52
N GLU A 71 5.40 -12.11 23.15
CA GLU A 71 5.38 -11.51 24.48
C GLU A 71 4.61 -10.17 24.42
N GLY A 72 3.63 -9.99 25.29
CA GLY A 72 2.84 -8.76 25.36
C GLY A 72 1.45 -8.84 24.71
N GLY A 73 1.08 -9.91 24.04
CA GLY A 73 -0.30 -10.09 23.54
C GLY A 73 -0.44 -10.48 22.09
N PRO A 74 -1.69 -10.51 21.59
CA PRO A 74 -2.01 -10.91 20.22
C PRO A 74 -1.53 -9.87 19.18
N PRO A 75 -1.49 -10.23 17.87
CA PRO A 75 -1.04 -9.33 16.83
C PRO A 75 -2.08 -8.27 16.46
N LEU A 76 -1.57 -7.16 15.93
CA LEU A 76 -2.33 -6.21 15.11
C LEU A 76 -2.03 -6.46 13.65
N ILE A 77 -3.03 -6.88 12.87
CA ILE A 77 -2.92 -6.93 11.41
C ILE A 77 -3.11 -5.52 10.86
N LEU A 78 -2.11 -5.03 10.13
CA LEU A 78 -2.09 -3.74 9.46
C LEU A 78 -2.22 -3.96 7.96
N VAL A 79 -3.30 -3.47 7.33
CA VAL A 79 -3.56 -3.68 5.92
C VAL A 79 -3.80 -2.39 5.15
N HIS A 80 -3.58 -2.47 3.84
CA HIS A 80 -4.00 -1.42 2.89
C HIS A 80 -5.48 -1.57 2.54
N HIS A 81 -5.91 -2.76 2.18
CA HIS A 81 -7.30 -3.07 1.87
C HIS A 81 -7.97 -3.85 3.01
N GLY A 82 -8.85 -3.17 3.73
CA GLY A 82 -9.57 -3.75 4.87
C GLY A 82 -10.70 -4.71 4.52
N LEU A 83 -11.52 -5.04 5.53
CA LEU A 83 -12.62 -6.02 5.41
C LEU A 83 -13.91 -5.45 4.82
N LEU A 84 -14.10 -4.12 4.87
CA LEU A 84 -15.43 -3.51 4.80
C LEU A 84 -15.78 -2.92 3.42
N TRP A 85 -15.00 -3.23 2.39
CA TRP A 85 -15.19 -2.75 1.00
C TRP A 85 -16.55 -3.08 0.39
N ASP A 86 -17.17 -4.17 0.82
CA ASP A 86 -18.49 -4.58 0.37
C ASP A 86 -19.64 -3.83 1.08
N GLY A 87 -19.31 -2.84 1.93
CA GLY A 87 -20.25 -1.94 2.58
C GLY A 87 -21.12 -2.61 3.64
N ASN A 88 -22.33 -2.11 3.83
CA ASN A 88 -23.25 -2.61 4.85
C ASN A 88 -24.01 -3.84 4.35
N VAL A 89 -23.38 -5.02 4.45
CA VAL A 89 -23.98 -6.31 4.10
C VAL A 89 -24.03 -7.24 5.32
N ALA A 90 -24.87 -8.29 5.23
CA ALA A 90 -25.01 -9.28 6.30
C ALA A 90 -23.69 -9.98 6.62
N VAL A 91 -23.45 -10.27 7.90
CA VAL A 91 -22.28 -11.02 8.37
C VAL A 91 -22.51 -12.51 8.12
N THR A 92 -22.32 -12.94 6.88
CA THR A 92 -22.46 -14.32 6.41
C THR A 92 -21.35 -14.67 5.44
N GLY A 93 -21.17 -15.96 5.13
CA GLY A 93 -20.21 -16.44 4.12
C GLY A 93 -18.77 -15.99 4.42
N ARG A 94 -18.13 -15.32 3.45
CA ARG A 94 -16.73 -14.88 3.58
C ARG A 94 -16.53 -13.87 4.72
N ARG A 95 -17.45 -12.91 4.89
CA ARG A 95 -17.38 -11.92 5.97
C ARG A 95 -17.45 -12.58 7.34
N TYR A 96 -18.37 -13.53 7.51
CA TYR A 96 -18.48 -14.29 8.75
C TYR A 96 -17.18 -15.02 9.07
N ARG A 97 -16.62 -15.77 8.11
CA ARG A 97 -15.38 -16.54 8.32
C ARG A 97 -14.21 -15.66 8.75
N ARG A 98 -14.02 -14.52 8.07
CA ARG A 98 -12.92 -13.58 8.40
C ARG A 98 -13.10 -12.95 9.78
N LEU A 99 -14.30 -12.46 10.07
CA LEU A 99 -14.58 -11.85 11.37
C LEU A 99 -14.51 -12.86 12.52
N SER A 100 -15.09 -14.08 12.37
CA SER A 100 -15.01 -15.06 13.44
C SER A 100 -13.57 -15.48 13.70
N ALA A 101 -12.74 -15.68 12.67
CA ALA A 101 -11.34 -16.01 12.82
C ALA A 101 -10.57 -14.93 13.61
N LEU A 102 -10.75 -13.66 13.28
CA LEU A 102 -10.11 -12.55 14.00
C LEU A 102 -10.56 -12.49 15.47
N LEU A 103 -11.87 -12.60 15.71
CA LEU A 103 -12.45 -12.53 17.07
C LEU A 103 -12.09 -13.75 17.93
N GLU A 104 -12.08 -14.97 17.35
CA GLU A 104 -11.73 -16.19 18.05
C GLU A 104 -10.26 -16.23 18.47
N HIS A 105 -9.37 -15.58 17.70
CA HIS A 105 -7.94 -15.51 17.96
C HIS A 105 -7.50 -14.17 18.58
N ASP A 106 -8.44 -13.33 18.99
CA ASP A 106 -8.16 -12.02 19.61
C ASP A 106 -7.28 -11.08 18.77
N ILE A 107 -7.38 -11.15 17.44
CA ILE A 107 -6.55 -10.40 16.50
C ILE A 107 -7.22 -9.08 16.14
N ALA A 108 -6.53 -7.97 16.38
CA ALA A 108 -6.98 -6.65 15.91
C ALA A 108 -6.68 -6.45 14.43
N LEU A 109 -7.50 -5.63 13.74
CA LEU A 109 -7.27 -5.27 12.34
C LEU A 109 -7.43 -3.77 12.12
N TYR A 110 -6.39 -3.14 11.58
CA TYR A 110 -6.37 -1.73 11.18
C TYR A 110 -6.16 -1.62 9.66
N SER A 111 -6.91 -0.74 9.00
CA SER A 111 -6.82 -0.50 7.56
C SER A 111 -6.46 0.94 7.25
N ALA A 112 -5.57 1.16 6.28
CA ALA A 112 -5.23 2.48 5.77
C ALA A 112 -5.02 2.45 4.25
N HIS A 113 -5.96 3.01 3.48
CA HIS A 113 -5.95 3.07 2.02
C HIS A 113 -5.34 4.39 1.53
N ILE A 114 -6.10 5.33 0.95
CA ILE A 114 -5.55 6.62 0.46
C ILE A 114 -4.73 7.38 1.53
N PRO A 115 -5.10 7.39 2.82
CA PRO A 115 -4.24 8.01 3.85
C PRO A 115 -2.82 7.47 3.87
N LEU A 116 -2.64 6.17 3.62
CA LEU A 116 -1.30 5.57 3.49
C LEU A 116 -0.66 5.92 2.15
N ASP A 117 -1.37 5.81 1.02
CA ASP A 117 -0.80 6.12 -0.31
C ASP A 117 -0.15 7.48 -0.40
N ILE A 118 -0.81 8.48 0.18
CA ILE A 118 -0.36 9.88 0.11
C ILE A 118 0.59 10.29 1.24
N HIS A 119 0.91 9.37 2.16
CA HIS A 119 1.77 9.75 3.28
C HIS A 119 3.20 10.05 2.79
N PRO A 120 3.79 11.22 3.15
CA PRO A 120 5.05 11.66 2.54
C PRO A 120 6.29 10.85 2.96
N VAL A 121 6.19 10.03 4.00
CA VAL A 121 7.33 9.24 4.52
C VAL A 121 7.10 7.74 4.30
N VAL A 122 5.95 7.22 4.73
CA VAL A 122 5.66 5.77 4.67
C VAL A 122 4.70 5.40 3.55
N GLY A 123 4.24 6.34 2.74
CA GLY A 123 3.26 6.10 1.69
C GLY A 123 3.81 5.29 0.52
N ASN A 124 2.97 4.46 -0.10
CA ASN A 124 3.34 3.64 -1.25
C ASN A 124 4.07 4.42 -2.33
N ASN A 125 3.54 5.60 -2.70
CA ASN A 125 4.11 6.44 -3.75
C ASN A 125 5.45 7.05 -3.37
N ALA A 126 5.57 7.55 -2.13
CA ALA A 126 6.79 8.17 -1.63
C ALA A 126 7.93 7.14 -1.47
N VAL A 127 7.62 5.98 -0.91
CA VAL A 127 8.60 4.88 -0.72
C VAL A 127 9.07 4.34 -2.08
N LEU A 128 8.15 4.21 -3.07
CA LEU A 128 8.56 3.79 -4.42
C LEU A 128 9.46 4.83 -5.09
N ALA A 129 9.13 6.13 -4.96
CA ALA A 129 9.97 7.21 -5.46
C ALA A 129 11.38 7.18 -4.83
N GLU A 130 11.46 6.97 -3.52
CA GLU A 130 12.73 6.84 -2.77
C GLU A 130 13.54 5.65 -3.27
N ARG A 131 12.93 4.46 -3.41
CA ARG A 131 13.62 3.25 -3.93
C ARG A 131 14.17 3.43 -5.33
N LEU A 132 13.51 4.24 -6.16
CA LEU A 132 13.97 4.60 -7.49
C LEU A 132 14.95 5.79 -7.51
N GLY A 133 15.25 6.39 -6.34
CA GLY A 133 16.08 7.59 -6.27
C GLY A 133 15.48 8.81 -6.96
N ILE A 134 14.15 8.86 -7.09
CA ILE A 134 13.39 9.98 -7.67
C ILE A 134 12.99 10.93 -6.54
N PRO A 135 13.56 12.14 -6.45
CA PRO A 135 13.15 13.10 -5.42
C PRO A 135 11.70 13.55 -5.70
N VAL A 136 10.86 13.55 -4.68
CA VAL A 136 9.48 14.06 -4.80
C VAL A 136 9.53 15.57 -4.89
N GLU A 137 9.13 16.14 -6.03
CA GLU A 137 9.11 17.55 -6.33
C GLU A 137 7.69 18.16 -6.30
N GLY A 138 6.67 17.31 -6.37
CA GLY A 138 5.29 17.77 -6.30
C GLY A 138 4.28 16.62 -6.36
N TRP A 139 3.01 17.04 -6.38
CA TRP A 139 1.86 16.14 -6.36
C TRP A 139 1.02 16.33 -7.62
N PHE A 140 0.35 15.27 -8.07
CA PHE A 140 -0.55 15.29 -9.22
C PHE A 140 -1.67 14.25 -9.07
N GLY A 141 -2.59 14.20 -10.04
CA GLY A 141 -3.67 13.21 -10.06
C GLY A 141 -4.71 13.46 -8.97
N ASN A 142 -5.81 14.09 -9.31
CA ASN A 142 -6.86 14.41 -8.34
C ASN A 142 -7.82 13.23 -8.16
N ALA A 143 -7.94 12.73 -6.93
CA ALA A 143 -8.99 11.83 -6.51
C ALA A 143 -9.73 12.44 -5.31
N ARG A 144 -11.06 12.52 -5.40
CA ARG A 144 -11.91 13.05 -4.32
C ARG A 144 -11.51 14.43 -3.79
N GLY A 145 -10.95 15.28 -4.67
CA GLY A 145 -10.55 16.66 -4.33
C GLY A 145 -9.13 16.82 -3.80
N ILE A 146 -8.36 15.75 -3.67
CA ILE A 146 -6.96 15.79 -3.25
C ILE A 146 -6.03 15.18 -4.29
N PRO A 147 -4.77 15.64 -4.40
CA PRO A 147 -3.78 14.98 -5.22
C PRO A 147 -3.30 13.70 -4.52
N ILE A 148 -3.25 12.60 -5.29
CA ILE A 148 -2.88 11.28 -4.74
C ILE A 148 -1.53 10.77 -5.22
N GLY A 149 -1.00 11.29 -6.34
CA GLY A 149 0.27 10.87 -6.91
C GLY A 149 1.42 11.81 -6.59
N VAL A 150 2.62 11.31 -6.63
CA VAL A 150 3.86 12.09 -6.54
C VAL A 150 4.56 12.16 -7.89
N TRP A 151 5.33 13.20 -8.13
CA TRP A 151 6.18 13.28 -9.31
C TRP A 151 7.56 13.89 -9.00
N GLY A 152 8.53 13.56 -9.83
CA GLY A 152 9.88 14.12 -9.75
C GLY A 152 10.69 13.85 -11.01
N HIS A 153 11.92 14.33 -11.05
CA HIS A 153 12.84 14.10 -12.14
C HIS A 153 13.59 12.77 -11.99
N ALA A 154 13.65 12.02 -13.08
CA ALA A 154 14.41 10.79 -13.10
C ALA A 154 15.92 11.07 -12.92
N PRO A 155 16.61 10.36 -12.03
CA PRO A 155 18.07 10.47 -11.91
C PRO A 155 18.75 10.02 -13.21
N ALA A 156 19.94 10.50 -13.48
CA ALA A 156 20.67 10.21 -14.73
C ALA A 156 20.81 8.69 -15.00
N ALA A 157 20.92 7.87 -13.97
CA ALA A 157 20.97 6.42 -14.06
C ALA A 157 19.67 5.78 -14.57
N LEU A 158 18.52 6.45 -14.41
CA LEU A 158 17.19 6.00 -14.84
C LEU A 158 16.62 6.80 -16.02
N ALA A 159 17.44 7.61 -16.68
CA ALA A 159 17.00 8.49 -17.76
C ALA A 159 16.70 7.76 -19.09
N HIS A 160 16.50 6.44 -19.08
CA HIS A 160 16.04 5.62 -20.19
C HIS A 160 14.90 4.71 -19.74
N ARG A 161 13.82 4.66 -20.52
CA ARG A 161 12.59 3.93 -20.13
C ARG A 161 12.80 2.44 -19.83
N ASP A 162 13.70 1.76 -20.55
CA ASP A 162 13.97 0.34 -20.31
C ASP A 162 14.79 0.13 -19.02
N THR A 163 15.71 1.05 -18.72
CA THR A 163 16.45 1.04 -17.46
C THR A 163 15.52 1.32 -16.29
N LEU A 164 14.65 2.32 -16.41
CA LEU A 164 13.63 2.62 -15.42
C LEU A 164 12.70 1.41 -15.19
N ARG A 165 12.25 0.76 -16.28
CA ARG A 165 11.43 -0.46 -16.21
C ARG A 165 12.12 -1.57 -15.41
N ALA A 166 13.40 -1.80 -15.68
CA ALA A 166 14.16 -2.85 -15.00
C ALA A 166 14.37 -2.55 -13.51
N GLU A 167 14.68 -1.30 -13.16
CA GLU A 167 14.81 -0.87 -11.77
C GLU A 167 13.47 -0.90 -11.04
N LEU A 168 12.40 -0.46 -11.69
CA LEU A 168 11.04 -0.56 -11.15
C LEU A 168 10.70 -2.01 -10.77
N GLY A 169 10.97 -2.96 -11.65
CA GLY A 169 10.75 -4.38 -11.37
C GLY A 169 11.52 -4.87 -10.13
N ARG A 170 12.77 -4.40 -9.95
CA ARG A 170 13.55 -4.72 -8.74
C ARG A 170 12.98 -4.04 -7.49
N ALA A 171 12.58 -2.77 -7.61
CA ALA A 171 12.05 -2.00 -6.49
C ALA A 171 10.75 -2.57 -5.90
N VAL A 172 9.89 -3.16 -6.76
CA VAL A 172 8.62 -3.76 -6.33
C VAL A 172 8.63 -5.29 -6.27
N GLY A 173 9.78 -5.93 -6.56
CA GLY A 173 9.90 -7.39 -6.50
C GLY A 173 9.18 -8.14 -7.63
N THR A 174 8.84 -7.48 -8.75
CA THR A 174 8.16 -8.15 -9.87
C THR A 174 9.13 -9.08 -10.62
N PRO A 175 8.80 -10.39 -10.76
CA PRO A 175 9.65 -11.32 -11.49
C PRO A 175 9.69 -11.02 -12.99
N PRO A 176 10.69 -11.55 -13.74
CA PRO A 176 10.72 -11.41 -15.18
C PRO A 176 9.40 -11.88 -15.84
N PRO A 177 8.92 -11.20 -16.87
CA PRO A 177 9.58 -10.15 -17.64
C PRO A 177 9.55 -8.74 -17.04
N GLY A 178 9.14 -8.58 -15.78
CA GLY A 178 9.06 -7.30 -15.10
C GLY A 178 7.82 -6.48 -15.50
N PRO A 179 7.74 -5.20 -15.09
CA PRO A 179 6.61 -4.33 -15.37
C PRO A 179 6.27 -4.25 -16.86
N LEU A 180 4.98 -4.18 -17.19
CA LEU A 180 4.52 -3.94 -18.56
C LEU A 180 4.79 -2.48 -18.93
N LEU A 181 5.55 -2.27 -20.01
CA LEU A 181 5.80 -0.93 -20.56
C LEU A 181 4.95 -0.71 -21.82
N ILE A 182 4.12 0.33 -21.79
CA ILE A 182 3.49 0.93 -22.97
C ILE A 182 4.38 2.12 -23.39
N ALA A 183 5.15 1.94 -24.43
CA ALA A 183 6.19 2.88 -24.87
C ALA A 183 5.58 3.99 -25.75
N GLY A 184 4.62 4.76 -25.22
CA GLY A 184 3.98 5.88 -25.93
C GLY A 184 4.84 7.15 -25.93
N GLY A 185 5.67 7.34 -24.91
CA GLY A 185 6.52 8.52 -24.72
C GLY A 185 7.94 8.37 -25.25
N PRO A 186 8.81 9.35 -24.96
CA PRO A 186 10.20 9.35 -25.41
C PRO A 186 11.01 8.21 -24.77
N GLU A 187 12.09 7.79 -25.46
CA GLU A 187 13.05 6.84 -24.87
C GLU A 187 13.76 7.43 -23.66
N ARG A 188 14.07 8.73 -23.74
CA ARG A 188 14.64 9.46 -22.61
C ARG A 188 13.54 9.89 -21.65
N VAL A 189 13.65 9.38 -20.43
CA VAL A 189 12.76 9.72 -19.31
C VAL A 189 13.30 10.93 -18.56
N THR A 190 12.44 11.88 -18.26
CA THR A 190 12.80 13.11 -17.55
C THR A 190 11.90 13.33 -16.34
N ARG A 191 10.58 13.32 -16.54
CA ARG A 191 9.58 13.61 -15.49
C ARG A 191 8.68 12.41 -15.27
N VAL A 192 8.82 11.81 -14.10
CA VAL A 192 8.14 10.57 -13.72
C VAL A 192 7.06 10.87 -12.69
N GLY A 193 5.84 10.40 -12.94
CA GLY A 193 4.77 10.35 -11.96
C GLY A 193 4.56 8.95 -11.43
N ILE A 194 4.13 8.84 -10.17
CA ILE A 194 3.89 7.57 -9.48
C ILE A 194 2.55 7.65 -8.75
N ILE A 195 1.67 6.67 -9.02
CA ILE A 195 0.47 6.37 -8.24
C ILE A 195 0.36 4.84 -8.15
N SER A 196 0.41 4.27 -6.96
CA SER A 196 0.27 2.83 -6.71
C SER A 196 -1.13 2.31 -7.08
N GLY A 197 -1.31 1.01 -7.11
CA GLY A 197 -2.59 0.35 -7.31
C GLY A 197 -3.22 0.55 -8.69
N ALA A 198 -4.53 0.67 -8.75
CA ALA A 198 -5.34 0.70 -9.98
C ALA A 198 -5.52 2.12 -10.56
N ALA A 199 -4.44 2.86 -10.76
CA ALA A 199 -4.52 4.26 -11.21
C ALA A 199 -4.28 4.46 -12.72
N GLY A 200 -4.37 3.43 -13.56
CA GLY A 200 -4.12 3.55 -15.02
C GLY A 200 -4.95 4.64 -15.71
N SER A 201 -6.18 4.88 -15.26
CA SER A 201 -7.03 5.97 -15.78
C SER A 201 -6.50 7.38 -15.49
N MET A 202 -5.54 7.52 -14.57
CA MET A 202 -4.89 8.80 -14.25
C MET A 202 -3.81 9.20 -15.26
N VAL A 203 -3.61 8.44 -16.33
CA VAL A 203 -2.66 8.80 -17.42
C VAL A 203 -2.98 10.17 -18.01
N ALA A 204 -4.26 10.59 -18.09
CA ALA A 204 -4.63 11.93 -18.50
C ALA A 204 -4.10 13.00 -17.53
N ALA A 205 -4.21 12.77 -16.23
CA ALA A 205 -3.69 13.68 -15.21
C ALA A 205 -2.16 13.76 -15.25
N ALA A 206 -1.47 12.65 -15.55
CA ALA A 206 -0.03 12.63 -15.77
C ALA A 206 0.38 13.51 -16.97
N ARG A 207 -0.33 13.38 -18.10
CA ARG A 207 -0.14 14.26 -19.26
C ARG A 207 -0.33 15.73 -18.91
N ASP A 208 -1.42 16.05 -18.24
CA ASP A 208 -1.78 17.45 -17.91
C ASP A 208 -0.79 18.06 -16.91
N ALA A 209 -0.13 17.24 -16.09
CA ALA A 209 0.99 17.64 -15.23
C ALA A 209 2.32 17.76 -16.01
N GLY A 210 2.34 17.47 -17.32
CA GLY A 210 3.52 17.55 -18.18
C GLY A 210 4.55 16.46 -17.87
N LEU A 211 4.09 15.28 -17.44
CA LEU A 211 4.95 14.12 -17.21
C LEU A 211 5.18 13.37 -18.54
N ASP A 212 6.35 12.83 -18.73
CA ASP A 212 6.67 11.99 -19.90
C ASP A 212 6.54 10.48 -19.58
N THR A 213 6.52 10.15 -18.31
CA THR A 213 6.43 8.76 -17.84
C THR A 213 5.52 8.66 -16.62
N PHE A 214 4.61 7.69 -16.62
CA PHE A 214 3.71 7.40 -15.52
C PHE A 214 3.85 5.95 -15.07
N ILE A 215 4.07 5.75 -13.76
CA ILE A 215 4.16 4.45 -13.09
C ILE A 215 2.91 4.24 -12.26
N THR A 216 2.26 3.09 -12.44
CA THR A 216 1.12 2.65 -11.61
C THR A 216 1.09 1.12 -11.52
N GLY A 217 0.18 0.57 -10.72
CA GLY A 217 0.06 -0.89 -10.59
C GLY A 217 -0.62 -1.53 -11.79
N GLU A 218 -1.83 -1.08 -12.13
CA GLU A 218 -2.64 -1.64 -13.21
C GLU A 218 -3.54 -0.61 -13.89
N GLY A 219 -4.14 -0.99 -15.01
CA GLY A 219 -5.09 -0.16 -15.74
C GLY A 219 -5.89 -0.93 -16.78
N ALA A 220 -6.96 -0.30 -17.28
CA ALA A 220 -7.86 -0.87 -18.25
C ALA A 220 -7.27 -0.83 -19.68
N HIS A 221 -7.78 -1.70 -20.56
CA HIS A 221 -7.30 -1.84 -21.94
C HIS A 221 -7.19 -0.52 -22.73
N HIS A 222 -8.15 0.41 -22.57
CA HIS A 222 -8.16 1.68 -23.29
C HIS A 222 -6.95 2.58 -22.96
N THR A 223 -6.38 2.46 -21.78
CA THR A 223 -5.23 3.27 -21.36
C THR A 223 -3.97 3.03 -22.20
N TYR A 224 -3.91 1.90 -22.92
CA TYR A 224 -2.90 1.66 -23.94
C TYR A 224 -2.93 2.73 -25.04
N PHE A 225 -4.12 3.01 -25.57
CA PHE A 225 -4.30 4.00 -26.63
C PHE A 225 -4.07 5.41 -26.09
N ASP A 226 -4.56 5.69 -24.89
CA ASP A 226 -4.38 6.98 -24.22
C ASP A 226 -2.88 7.29 -24.08
N ALA A 227 -2.09 6.34 -23.58
CA ALA A 227 -0.66 6.50 -23.40
C ALA A 227 0.07 6.69 -24.77
N ALA A 228 -0.28 5.86 -25.75
CA ALA A 228 0.34 5.89 -27.07
C ALA A 228 0.03 7.20 -27.83
N GLU A 229 -1.22 7.65 -27.81
CA GLU A 229 -1.67 8.84 -28.52
C GLU A 229 -1.27 10.15 -27.85
N TRP A 230 -1.13 10.14 -26.51
CA TRP A 230 -0.70 11.32 -25.75
C TRP A 230 0.83 11.41 -25.58
N GLY A 231 1.58 10.43 -26.07
CA GLY A 231 3.03 10.47 -26.04
C GLY A 231 3.62 10.27 -24.63
N ILE A 232 3.02 9.41 -23.82
CA ILE A 232 3.46 9.11 -22.44
C ILE A 232 3.92 7.65 -22.35
N ASN A 233 5.05 7.40 -21.71
CA ASN A 233 5.39 6.05 -21.26
C ASN A 233 4.52 5.68 -20.08
N LEU A 234 3.84 4.53 -20.14
CA LEU A 234 3.02 4.03 -19.06
C LEU A 234 3.56 2.67 -18.60
N LEU A 235 3.89 2.56 -17.30
CA LEU A 235 4.42 1.34 -16.70
C LEU A 235 3.40 0.77 -15.71
N TYR A 236 3.02 -0.48 -15.94
CA TYR A 236 2.20 -1.28 -15.01
C TYR A 236 3.11 -2.23 -14.23
N ALA A 237 3.25 -1.97 -12.94
CA ALA A 237 4.20 -2.67 -12.07
C ALA A 237 3.56 -3.74 -11.18
N GLY A 238 2.24 -3.90 -11.26
CA GLY A 238 1.42 -4.77 -10.45
C GLY A 238 0.70 -4.00 -9.33
N HIS A 239 -0.61 -4.18 -9.22
CA HIS A 239 -1.43 -3.55 -8.18
C HIS A 239 -0.88 -3.92 -6.79
N TYR A 240 -0.93 -5.22 -6.48
CA TYR A 240 -0.40 -5.76 -5.23
C TYR A 240 1.04 -5.32 -4.97
N ALA A 241 1.92 -5.47 -5.97
CA ALA A 241 3.35 -5.22 -5.83
C ALA A 241 3.67 -3.76 -5.47
N THR A 242 2.92 -2.80 -6.04
CA THR A 242 3.11 -1.36 -5.75
C THR A 242 2.58 -0.95 -4.38
N GLU A 243 1.75 -1.76 -3.75
CA GLU A 243 1.12 -1.47 -2.45
C GLU A 243 1.74 -2.23 -1.26
N THR A 244 2.69 -3.13 -1.53
CA THR A 244 3.46 -3.80 -0.45
C THR A 244 4.37 -2.84 0.29
N LEU A 245 4.74 -1.73 -0.32
CA LEU A 245 5.79 -0.82 0.15
C LEU A 245 5.34 -0.02 1.37
N GLY A 246 4.15 0.55 1.28
CA GLY A 246 3.62 1.41 2.33
C GLY A 246 3.27 0.67 3.61
N VAL A 247 2.65 -0.50 3.51
CA VAL A 247 2.30 -1.31 4.70
C VAL A 247 3.55 -1.78 5.44
N GLN A 248 4.61 -2.16 4.72
CA GLN A 248 5.90 -2.54 5.33
C GLN A 248 6.59 -1.34 5.97
N ALA A 249 6.61 -0.20 5.28
CA ALA A 249 7.21 1.02 5.82
C ALA A 249 6.47 1.51 7.08
N LEU A 250 5.13 1.41 7.08
CA LEU A 250 4.31 1.77 8.23
C LEU A 250 4.51 0.80 9.40
N ALA A 251 4.59 -0.51 9.16
CA ALA A 251 4.88 -1.50 10.19
C ALA A 251 6.27 -1.30 10.81
N SER A 252 7.29 -1.06 9.98
CA SER A 252 8.64 -0.72 10.46
C SER A 252 8.64 0.55 11.32
N HIS A 253 7.91 1.59 10.89
CA HIS A 253 7.76 2.82 11.65
C HIS A 253 7.08 2.60 13.02
N LEU A 254 6.04 1.77 13.07
CA LEU A 254 5.38 1.41 14.33
C LEU A 254 6.28 0.57 15.24
N SER A 255 7.05 -0.35 14.65
CA SER A 255 8.06 -1.14 15.37
C SER A 255 9.06 -0.24 16.08
N ASP A 256 9.64 0.72 15.36
CA ASP A 256 10.57 1.70 15.93
C ASP A 256 9.92 2.56 17.02
N ARG A 257 8.63 2.90 16.86
CA ARG A 257 7.91 3.78 17.76
C ARG A 257 7.46 3.14 19.06
N PHE A 258 7.05 1.87 19.00
CA PHE A 258 6.42 1.14 20.10
C PHE A 258 7.25 -0.04 20.63
N ASP A 259 8.42 -0.29 20.06
CA ASP A 259 9.29 -1.43 20.38
C ASP A 259 8.56 -2.78 20.26
N LEU A 260 7.79 -2.93 19.17
CA LEU A 260 7.05 -4.13 18.83
C LEU A 260 7.72 -4.88 17.67
N PRO A 261 7.83 -6.20 17.71
CA PRO A 261 8.26 -6.98 16.54
C PRO A 261 7.22 -6.86 15.42
N TRP A 262 7.68 -6.96 14.18
CA TRP A 262 6.79 -6.96 13.03
C TRP A 262 7.25 -7.93 11.95
N ASP A 263 6.28 -8.40 11.14
CA ASP A 263 6.51 -9.21 9.96
C ASP A 263 5.58 -8.81 8.82
N PHE A 264 5.88 -9.29 7.61
CA PHE A 264 5.08 -9.07 6.41
C PHE A 264 4.56 -10.37 5.83
N HIS A 265 3.23 -10.53 5.81
CA HIS A 265 2.57 -11.65 5.17
C HIS A 265 2.35 -11.39 3.69
N ASP A 266 3.17 -12.03 2.85
CA ASP A 266 3.15 -11.88 1.40
C ASP A 266 2.13 -12.83 0.75
N HIS A 267 1.11 -12.26 0.13
CA HIS A 267 0.05 -12.99 -0.58
C HIS A 267 -0.18 -12.41 -1.98
N PRO A 268 0.81 -12.54 -2.91
CA PRO A 268 0.77 -11.90 -4.21
C PRO A 268 -0.41 -12.41 -5.04
N THR A 269 -1.17 -11.48 -5.61
CA THR A 269 -2.31 -11.78 -6.49
C THR A 269 -1.89 -11.97 -7.95
N GLY A 270 -0.74 -11.42 -8.33
CA GLY A 270 -0.26 -11.38 -9.72
C GLY A 270 -0.89 -10.28 -10.56
N LEU A 271 -1.75 -9.44 -9.95
CA LEU A 271 -2.37 -8.27 -10.58
C LEU A 271 -1.56 -7.02 -10.31
#